data_61012f8ff84571b9c9a74cd77e13eb41
#
_entry.id   61012f8ff84571b9c9a74cd77e13eb41
#
_cell.length_a   1.000
_cell.length_b   1.000
_cell.length_c   1.000
_cell.angle_alpha   90.00
_cell.angle_beta   90.00
_cell.angle_gamma   90.00
#
_symmetry.space_group_name_H-M   'P 1'
#
loop_
_entity.id
_entity.type
_entity.pdbx_description
1 polymer ?
#
loop_
_entity_poly.entity_id
_entity_poly.type
_entity_poly.pdbx_seq_one_letter_code
_entity_poly.pdbx_strand_id
1 'polypeptide(L)'
;MILAALEERAGARLLDLGTHSGEFTMRVAATLGAASVCGVELIEEHADVARSRGIDVRRADLDEGLPFEDGAFDVVHANQVIEHVRRTDTFLRETRRVLAPNGLACISTNNLSSWHNVFSLAIGLQPMPAHVSDEVILGNPLNPLDARPHADLGRSHLRLFTARALTELCAHHGLERAALRTAGYYPLPPALGRLAGRIDPTHAAFLIGLFRPST
;
A
#
# COMPACT_ATOMS: atom_id res chain seq x y z
N MET A 1 10.34 -6.93 -0.91
CA MET A 1 9.24 -7.85 -1.29
C MET A 1 8.34 -7.24 -2.35
N ILE A 2 7.86 -5.99 -2.23
CA ILE A 2 7.15 -5.31 -3.33
C ILE A 2 8.00 -5.34 -4.60
N LEU A 3 9.27 -4.91 -4.55
CA LEU A 3 10.17 -4.93 -5.71
C LEU A 3 10.32 -6.32 -6.34
N ALA A 4 10.30 -7.38 -5.54
CA ALA A 4 10.34 -8.75 -6.04
C ALA A 4 9.00 -9.27 -6.61
N ALA A 5 7.92 -8.54 -6.41
CA ALA A 5 6.61 -8.84 -6.99
C ALA A 5 6.37 -8.11 -8.31
N LEU A 6 7.17 -7.08 -8.59
CA LEU A 6 7.10 -6.30 -9.82
C LEU A 6 8.02 -6.93 -10.88
N GLU A 7 7.50 -7.07 -12.09
CA GLU A 7 8.24 -7.48 -13.28
C GLU A 7 8.70 -6.23 -14.03
N GLU A 8 9.82 -6.34 -14.74
CA GLU A 8 10.31 -5.28 -15.61
C GLU A 8 9.25 -4.92 -16.65
N ARG A 9 9.04 -3.61 -16.81
CA ARG A 9 8.15 -2.98 -17.80
C ARG A 9 8.87 -1.80 -18.41
N ALA A 10 9.91 -2.11 -19.18
CA ALA A 10 10.78 -1.10 -19.77
C ALA A 10 9.97 -0.01 -20.50
N GLY A 11 10.26 1.24 -20.19
CA GLY A 11 9.55 2.38 -20.75
C GLY A 11 8.21 2.72 -20.10
N ALA A 12 7.81 2.04 -19.02
CA ALA A 12 6.54 2.30 -18.34
C ALA A 12 6.44 3.71 -17.76
N ARG A 13 5.23 4.26 -17.79
CA ARG A 13 4.83 5.48 -17.08
C ARG A 13 4.35 5.07 -15.68
N LEU A 14 5.12 5.42 -14.65
CA LEU A 14 4.82 5.09 -13.26
C LEU A 14 4.12 6.25 -12.56
N LEU A 15 3.02 5.96 -11.86
CA LEU A 15 2.43 6.82 -10.85
C LEU A 15 2.58 6.18 -9.47
N ASP A 16 3.07 6.94 -8.48
CA ASP A 16 3.13 6.53 -7.09
C ASP A 16 2.18 7.39 -6.23
N LEU A 17 1.21 6.74 -5.60
CA LEU A 17 0.22 7.37 -4.74
C LEU A 17 0.73 7.33 -3.30
N GLY A 18 0.87 8.51 -2.65
CA GLY A 18 1.52 8.64 -1.35
C GLY A 18 3.04 8.50 -1.46
N THR A 19 3.63 9.31 -2.34
CA THR A 19 5.06 9.26 -2.71
C THR A 19 6.01 9.50 -1.54
N HIS A 20 5.57 10.22 -0.50
CA HIS A 20 6.40 10.64 0.62
C HIS A 20 7.69 11.32 0.09
N SER A 21 8.87 10.94 0.61
CA SER A 21 10.16 11.49 0.14
C SER A 21 10.62 10.98 -1.23
N GLY A 22 9.91 10.07 -1.87
CA GLY A 22 10.23 9.52 -3.18
C GLY A 22 11.34 8.45 -3.21
N GLU A 23 11.95 8.12 -2.09
CA GLU A 23 13.06 7.14 -2.05
C GLU A 23 12.61 5.76 -2.54
N PHE A 24 11.48 5.28 -2.02
CA PHE A 24 10.95 3.97 -2.42
C PHE A 24 10.39 4.00 -3.85
N THR A 25 9.77 5.11 -4.25
CA THR A 25 9.29 5.37 -5.60
C THR A 25 10.40 5.18 -6.64
N MET A 26 11.58 5.77 -6.40
CA MET A 26 12.72 5.63 -7.30
C MET A 26 13.24 4.19 -7.39
N ARG A 27 13.16 3.42 -6.31
CA ARG A 27 13.48 1.98 -6.34
C ARG A 27 12.47 1.18 -7.15
N VAL A 28 11.18 1.51 -7.05
CA VAL A 28 10.12 0.93 -7.88
C VAL A 28 10.37 1.28 -9.36
N ALA A 29 10.64 2.54 -9.66
CA ALA A 29 10.94 3.01 -11.01
C ALA A 29 12.13 2.28 -11.63
N ALA A 30 13.21 2.13 -10.88
CA ALA A 30 14.41 1.39 -11.33
C ALA A 30 14.11 -0.09 -11.58
N THR A 31 13.30 -0.74 -10.72
CA THR A 31 12.90 -2.14 -10.88
C THR A 31 12.04 -2.34 -12.14
N LEU A 32 11.17 -1.39 -12.44
CA LEU A 32 10.30 -1.44 -13.64
C LEU A 32 11.05 -1.06 -14.93
N GLY A 33 12.15 -0.31 -14.85
CA GLY A 33 12.73 0.36 -16.03
C GLY A 33 11.82 1.49 -16.54
N ALA A 34 11.20 2.25 -15.62
CA ALA A 34 10.22 3.27 -15.95
C ALA A 34 10.86 4.44 -16.73
N ALA A 35 10.18 4.91 -17.78
CA ALA A 35 10.61 6.07 -18.57
C ALA A 35 10.19 7.40 -17.95
N SER A 36 9.09 7.41 -17.19
CA SER A 36 8.63 8.58 -16.46
C SER A 36 8.09 8.20 -15.09
N VAL A 37 8.27 9.09 -14.12
CA VAL A 37 7.86 8.88 -12.74
C VAL A 37 7.08 10.09 -12.26
N CYS A 38 5.80 9.86 -11.99
CA CYS A 38 4.92 10.83 -11.33
C CYS A 38 4.59 10.38 -9.92
N GLY A 39 4.27 11.33 -9.05
CA GLY A 39 3.86 11.08 -7.69
C GLY A 39 2.69 11.95 -7.26
N VAL A 40 1.92 11.45 -6.29
CA VAL A 40 0.93 12.24 -5.55
C VAL A 40 1.32 12.25 -4.08
N GLU A 41 1.45 13.45 -3.52
CA GLU A 41 1.76 13.65 -2.11
C GLU A 41 0.99 14.87 -1.59
N LEU A 42 0.40 14.75 -0.39
CA LEU A 42 -0.40 15.81 0.22
C LEU A 42 0.47 16.80 1.01
N ILE A 43 1.53 16.30 1.63
CA ILE A 43 2.42 17.08 2.49
C ILE A 43 3.51 17.71 1.63
N GLU A 44 3.52 19.06 1.56
CA GLU A 44 4.39 19.78 0.65
C GLU A 44 5.90 19.54 0.91
N GLU A 45 6.28 19.45 2.18
CA GLU A 45 7.67 19.19 2.57
C GLU A 45 8.17 17.83 2.02
N HIS A 46 7.31 16.81 2.02
CA HIS A 46 7.63 15.51 1.43
C HIS A 46 7.66 15.59 -0.09
N ALA A 47 6.70 16.31 -0.68
CA ALA A 47 6.62 16.50 -2.13
C ALA A 47 7.87 17.19 -2.66
N ASP A 48 8.39 18.22 -1.98
CA ASP A 48 9.61 18.93 -2.36
C ASP A 48 10.83 18.01 -2.33
N VAL A 49 10.95 17.16 -1.31
CA VAL A 49 12.02 16.16 -1.26
C VAL A 49 11.92 15.18 -2.41
N ALA A 50 10.72 14.72 -2.75
CA ALA A 50 10.50 13.81 -3.88
C ALA A 50 10.79 14.48 -5.23
N ARG A 51 10.41 15.76 -5.42
CA ARG A 51 10.76 16.57 -6.62
C ARG A 51 12.27 16.71 -6.78
N SER A 52 13.02 16.89 -5.68
CA SER A 52 14.47 16.95 -5.73
C SER A 52 15.14 15.67 -6.23
N ARG A 53 14.42 14.55 -6.21
CA ARG A 53 14.84 13.25 -6.76
C ARG A 53 14.43 13.04 -8.21
N GLY A 54 13.81 14.05 -8.85
CA GLY A 54 13.40 13.98 -10.24
C GLY A 54 11.99 13.38 -10.47
N ILE A 55 11.16 13.30 -9.43
CA ILE A 55 9.78 12.84 -9.54
C ILE A 55 8.87 14.04 -9.85
N ASP A 56 7.99 13.94 -10.88
CA ASP A 56 6.94 14.94 -11.12
C ASP A 56 5.82 14.77 -10.10
N VAL A 57 5.92 15.48 -8.96
CA VAL A 57 4.96 15.33 -7.86
C VAL A 57 3.86 16.37 -7.96
N ARG A 58 2.61 15.88 -8.02
CA ARG A 58 1.39 16.68 -7.91
C ARG A 58 0.89 16.65 -6.48
N ARG A 59 0.58 17.85 -5.95
CA ARG A 59 -0.10 17.93 -4.66
C ARG A 59 -1.58 17.66 -4.85
N ALA A 60 -2.09 16.57 -4.25
CA ALA A 60 -3.52 16.24 -4.27
C ALA A 60 -3.92 15.42 -3.05
N ASP A 61 -5.19 15.48 -2.66
CA ASP A 61 -5.81 14.62 -1.67
C ASP A 61 -6.38 13.38 -2.37
N LEU A 62 -5.92 12.20 -2.00
CA LEU A 62 -6.36 10.92 -2.56
C LEU A 62 -7.84 10.62 -2.28
N ASP A 63 -8.44 11.33 -1.34
CA ASP A 63 -9.89 11.27 -1.05
C ASP A 63 -10.75 12.08 -2.04
N GLU A 64 -10.15 13.01 -2.80
CA GLU A 64 -10.89 13.92 -3.71
C GLU A 64 -10.78 13.52 -5.19
N GLY A 65 -9.70 12.88 -5.58
CA GLY A 65 -9.44 12.45 -6.95
C GLY A 65 -8.01 12.70 -7.39
N LEU A 66 -7.67 12.26 -8.60
CA LEU A 66 -6.33 12.36 -9.15
C LEU A 66 -6.26 13.37 -10.31
N PRO A 67 -5.29 14.31 -10.31
CA PRO A 67 -5.17 15.36 -11.32
C PRO A 67 -4.47 14.86 -12.60
N PHE A 68 -4.92 13.72 -13.13
CA PHE A 68 -4.37 13.07 -14.32
C PHE A 68 -5.47 12.60 -15.25
N GLU A 69 -5.15 12.50 -16.53
CA GLU A 69 -6.05 11.98 -17.57
C GLU A 69 -6.28 10.47 -17.42
N ASP A 70 -7.37 9.99 -18.03
CA ASP A 70 -7.70 8.57 -18.10
C ASP A 70 -6.60 7.79 -18.83
N GLY A 71 -6.20 6.64 -18.30
CA GLY A 71 -5.21 5.77 -18.92
C GLY A 71 -3.79 6.36 -19.04
N ALA A 72 -3.50 7.38 -18.24
CA ALA A 72 -2.20 8.08 -18.29
C ALA A 72 -1.01 7.21 -17.87
N PHE A 73 -1.22 6.15 -17.09
CA PHE A 73 -0.14 5.37 -16.49
C PHE A 73 -0.22 3.89 -16.79
N ASP A 74 0.97 3.28 -17.00
CA ASP A 74 1.12 1.85 -17.23
C ASP A 74 1.25 1.08 -15.91
N VAL A 75 1.76 1.75 -14.87
CA VAL A 75 1.84 1.21 -13.51
C VAL A 75 1.36 2.27 -12.51
N VAL A 76 0.44 1.89 -11.63
CA VAL A 76 0.05 2.67 -10.44
C VAL A 76 0.50 1.89 -9.22
N HIS A 77 1.31 2.52 -8.38
CA HIS A 77 1.83 1.95 -7.15
C HIS A 77 1.25 2.70 -5.94
N ALA A 78 0.90 1.97 -4.88
CA ALA A 78 0.45 2.54 -3.61
C ALA A 78 0.90 1.64 -2.47
N ASN A 79 1.89 2.10 -1.70
CA ASN A 79 2.50 1.32 -0.63
C ASN A 79 2.08 1.82 0.74
N GLN A 80 1.27 1.06 1.46
CA GLN A 80 0.76 1.42 2.79
C GLN A 80 0.02 2.78 2.75
N VAL A 81 -0.94 2.89 1.84
CA VAL A 81 -1.71 4.12 1.59
C VAL A 81 -3.19 3.90 1.77
N ILE A 82 -3.74 2.82 1.19
CA ILE A 82 -5.20 2.57 1.17
C ILE A 82 -5.82 2.50 2.57
N GLU A 83 -5.05 2.11 3.59
CA GLU A 83 -5.48 2.09 4.99
C GLU A 83 -5.67 3.49 5.60
N HIS A 84 -5.08 4.52 5.01
CA HIS A 84 -5.13 5.90 5.49
C HIS A 84 -6.18 6.76 4.78
N VAL A 85 -6.74 6.32 3.65
CA VAL A 85 -7.76 7.08 2.93
C VAL A 85 -9.14 6.86 3.56
N ARG A 86 -9.95 7.91 3.58
CA ARG A 86 -11.34 7.85 4.09
C ARG A 86 -12.27 7.25 3.06
N ARG A 87 -12.04 7.58 1.76
CA ARG A 87 -12.90 7.26 0.62
C ARG A 87 -12.22 6.21 -0.27
N THR A 88 -12.08 5.00 0.24
CA THR A 88 -11.43 3.87 -0.47
C THR A 88 -12.05 3.59 -1.84
N ASP A 89 -13.36 3.78 -2.00
CA ASP A 89 -14.05 3.63 -3.28
C ASP A 89 -13.63 4.70 -4.29
N THR A 90 -13.46 5.94 -3.87
CA THR A 90 -12.94 7.02 -4.72
C THR A 90 -11.49 6.73 -5.12
N PHE A 91 -10.66 6.36 -4.15
CA PHE A 91 -9.26 5.99 -4.37
C PHE A 91 -9.11 4.88 -5.43
N LEU A 92 -9.90 3.81 -5.33
CA LEU A 92 -9.81 2.69 -6.28
C LEU A 92 -10.41 3.02 -7.64
N ARG A 93 -11.49 3.80 -7.68
CA ARG A 93 -12.08 4.27 -8.93
C ARG A 93 -11.10 5.16 -9.71
N GLU A 94 -10.43 6.07 -9.03
CA GLU A 94 -9.42 6.93 -9.62
C GLU A 94 -8.16 6.15 -10.02
N THR A 95 -7.70 5.23 -9.18
CA THR A 95 -6.62 4.29 -9.54
C THR A 95 -6.94 3.55 -10.84
N ARG A 96 -8.20 3.02 -10.95
CA ARG A 96 -8.65 2.34 -12.17
C ARG A 96 -8.73 3.28 -13.37
N ARG A 97 -9.21 4.51 -13.18
CA ARG A 97 -9.39 5.52 -14.24
C ARG A 97 -8.05 5.92 -14.87
N VAL A 98 -7.06 6.24 -14.05
CA VAL A 98 -5.75 6.70 -14.54
C VAL A 98 -4.88 5.57 -15.09
N LEU A 99 -5.23 4.31 -14.82
CA LEU A 99 -4.49 3.13 -15.26
C LEU A 99 -4.84 2.80 -16.70
N ALA A 100 -3.82 2.62 -17.54
CA ALA A 100 -3.96 2.21 -18.94
C ALA A 100 -4.66 0.82 -19.03
N PRO A 101 -5.32 0.49 -20.16
CA PRO A 101 -6.07 -0.77 -20.31
C PRO A 101 -5.28 -2.03 -19.99
N ASN A 102 -3.97 -2.06 -20.31
CA ASN A 102 -3.05 -3.16 -20.01
C ASN A 102 -2.16 -2.88 -18.80
N GLY A 103 -2.53 -1.89 -17.98
CA GLY A 103 -1.76 -1.43 -16.85
C GLY A 103 -1.76 -2.40 -15.68
N LEU A 104 -0.97 -2.06 -14.67
CA LEU A 104 -0.83 -2.82 -13.42
C LEU A 104 -0.95 -1.89 -12.23
N ALA A 105 -1.89 -2.13 -11.33
CA ALA A 105 -1.93 -1.53 -10.01
C ALA A 105 -1.23 -2.44 -9.01
N CYS A 106 -0.29 -1.90 -8.23
CA CYS A 106 0.38 -2.57 -7.12
C CYS A 106 -0.02 -1.86 -5.83
N ILE A 107 -0.90 -2.49 -5.04
CA ILE A 107 -1.44 -1.92 -3.80
C ILE A 107 -1.01 -2.80 -2.63
N SER A 108 -0.33 -2.20 -1.65
CA SER A 108 0.03 -2.90 -0.42
C SER A 108 -0.62 -2.27 0.80
N THR A 109 -0.93 -3.12 1.79
CA THR A 109 -1.51 -2.69 3.07
C THR A 109 -1.24 -3.72 4.16
N ASN A 110 -1.53 -3.36 5.40
CA ASN A 110 -1.50 -4.28 6.53
C ASN A 110 -2.58 -5.36 6.41
N ASN A 111 -2.29 -6.55 6.94
CA ASN A 111 -3.22 -7.66 6.96
C ASN A 111 -3.82 -7.86 8.36
N LEU A 112 -5.11 -7.56 8.49
CA LEU A 112 -5.83 -7.77 9.75
C LEU A 112 -5.84 -9.26 10.17
N SER A 113 -5.88 -10.19 9.19
CA SER A 113 -5.91 -11.63 9.46
C SER A 113 -4.52 -12.24 9.71
N SER A 114 -3.47 -11.45 9.88
CA SER A 114 -2.15 -11.98 10.24
C SER A 114 -2.17 -12.69 11.60
N TRP A 115 -1.35 -13.75 11.76
CA TRP A 115 -1.35 -14.55 12.99
C TRP A 115 -1.12 -13.74 14.27
N HIS A 116 -0.25 -12.74 14.25
CA HIS A 116 -0.04 -11.89 15.42
C HIS A 116 -1.28 -11.05 15.78
N ASN A 117 -2.07 -10.61 14.79
CA ASN A 117 -3.32 -9.89 15.02
C ASN A 117 -4.42 -10.84 15.54
N VAL A 118 -4.54 -12.03 14.93
CA VAL A 118 -5.47 -13.08 15.38
C VAL A 118 -5.17 -13.48 16.81
N PHE A 119 -3.89 -13.71 17.14
CA PHE A 119 -3.45 -14.00 18.50
C PHE A 119 -3.78 -12.86 19.46
N SER A 120 -3.48 -11.62 19.10
CA SER A 120 -3.82 -10.44 19.93
C SER A 120 -5.30 -10.42 20.27
N LEU A 121 -6.18 -10.58 19.28
CA LEU A 121 -7.63 -10.63 19.49
C LEU A 121 -8.05 -11.79 20.40
N ALA A 122 -7.47 -12.96 20.21
CA ALA A 122 -7.80 -14.16 20.99
C ALA A 122 -7.49 -14.01 22.49
N ILE A 123 -6.52 -13.18 22.84
CA ILE A 123 -6.16 -12.89 24.25
C ILE A 123 -6.64 -11.53 24.74
N GLY A 124 -7.54 -10.87 23.99
CA GLY A 124 -8.16 -9.60 24.38
C GLY A 124 -7.29 -8.35 24.17
N LEU A 125 -6.23 -8.44 23.35
CA LEU A 125 -5.40 -7.29 23.00
C LEU A 125 -5.80 -6.68 21.65
N GLN A 126 -5.55 -5.39 21.50
CA GLN A 126 -5.79 -4.66 20.26
C GLN A 126 -4.86 -5.15 19.14
N PRO A 127 -5.37 -5.49 17.94
CA PRO A 127 -4.53 -5.78 16.78
C PRO A 127 -3.63 -4.59 16.43
N MET A 128 -2.38 -4.85 16.03
CA MET A 128 -1.41 -3.78 15.77
C MET A 128 -1.90 -2.68 14.79
N PRO A 129 -2.57 -2.99 13.67
CA PRO A 129 -3.03 -1.94 12.75
C PRO A 129 -4.36 -1.29 13.15
N ALA A 130 -5.04 -1.77 14.20
CA ALA A 130 -6.36 -1.29 14.61
C ALA A 130 -6.24 -0.20 15.69
N HIS A 131 -5.96 1.03 15.28
CA HIS A 131 -5.78 2.14 16.19
C HIS A 131 -7.12 2.59 16.79
N VAL A 132 -7.12 2.90 18.07
CA VAL A 132 -8.30 3.37 18.84
C VAL A 132 -8.19 4.83 19.30
N SER A 133 -7.03 5.45 19.10
CA SER A 133 -6.76 6.85 19.42
C SER A 133 -6.07 7.51 18.22
N ASP A 134 -6.36 8.80 18.03
CA ASP A 134 -5.69 9.63 17.01
C ASP A 134 -4.36 10.21 17.51
N GLU A 135 -4.08 10.10 18.81
CA GLU A 135 -2.91 10.70 19.45
C GLU A 135 -1.84 9.68 19.82
N VAL A 136 -2.23 8.47 20.21
CA VAL A 136 -1.32 7.48 20.78
C VAL A 136 -1.75 6.06 20.44
N ILE A 137 -0.79 5.16 20.28
CA ILE A 137 -1.04 3.72 20.08
C ILE A 137 -1.27 3.06 21.44
N LEU A 138 -2.40 2.40 21.61
CA LEU A 138 -2.83 1.80 22.87
C LEU A 138 -3.44 0.41 22.67
N GLY A 139 -3.47 -0.34 23.78
CA GLY A 139 -4.26 -1.57 23.90
C GLY A 139 -3.51 -2.86 23.57
N ASN A 140 -2.21 -2.78 23.30
CA ASN A 140 -1.40 -3.97 23.06
C ASN A 140 0.05 -3.80 23.55
N PRO A 141 0.35 -4.16 24.79
CA PRO A 141 1.70 -4.03 25.34
C PRO A 141 2.75 -4.93 24.65
N LEU A 142 2.33 -5.86 23.80
CA LEU A 142 3.23 -6.67 22.96
C LEU A 142 3.58 -5.95 21.65
N ASN A 143 2.90 -4.84 21.34
CA ASN A 143 3.23 -4.00 20.20
C ASN A 143 4.46 -3.14 20.52
N PRO A 144 5.57 -3.22 19.75
CA PRO A 144 6.75 -2.38 19.99
C PRO A 144 6.49 -0.87 19.90
N LEU A 145 5.34 -0.48 19.35
CA LEU A 145 4.89 0.91 19.19
C LEU A 145 3.88 1.32 20.26
N ASP A 146 3.52 0.43 21.20
CA ASP A 146 2.56 0.74 22.27
C ASP A 146 3.01 1.98 23.07
N ALA A 147 2.04 2.82 23.43
CA ALA A 147 2.23 4.11 24.09
C ALA A 147 3.05 5.16 23.31
N ARG A 148 3.38 4.95 22.01
CA ARG A 148 4.03 5.97 21.19
C ARG A 148 3.02 6.94 20.59
N PRO A 149 3.38 8.24 20.46
CA PRO A 149 2.56 9.21 19.75
C PRO A 149 2.35 8.83 18.27
N HIS A 150 1.14 9.05 17.77
CA HIS A 150 0.83 8.85 16.34
C HIS A 150 1.57 9.83 15.42
N ALA A 151 1.91 11.02 15.91
CA ALA A 151 2.66 12.03 15.16
C ALA A 151 3.99 11.51 14.62
N ASP A 152 4.61 10.55 15.32
CA ASP A 152 5.88 9.95 14.92
C ASP A 152 5.73 8.85 13.84
N LEU A 153 4.49 8.43 13.54
CA LEU A 153 4.17 7.26 12.71
C LEU A 153 3.34 7.59 11.46
N GLY A 154 3.00 8.87 11.28
CA GLY A 154 2.10 9.31 10.23
C GLY A 154 0.61 9.22 10.64
N ARG A 155 -0.29 9.17 9.65
CA ARG A 155 -1.73 9.13 9.90
C ARG A 155 -2.19 7.80 10.47
N SER A 156 -3.22 7.83 11.33
CA SER A 156 -3.90 6.63 11.83
C SER A 156 -4.46 5.77 10.69
N HIS A 157 -4.49 4.46 10.88
CA HIS A 157 -5.20 3.57 9.98
C HIS A 157 -6.71 3.74 10.15
N LEU A 158 -7.38 4.13 9.08
CA LEU A 158 -8.84 4.32 9.04
C LEU A 158 -9.56 3.05 8.57
N ARG A 159 -8.86 2.19 7.84
CA ARG A 159 -9.38 0.96 7.26
C ARG A 159 -8.45 -0.21 7.55
N LEU A 160 -9.04 -1.38 7.74
CA LEU A 160 -8.32 -2.61 7.98
C LEU A 160 -8.72 -3.64 6.93
N PHE A 161 -7.75 -4.27 6.33
CA PHE A 161 -7.98 -5.20 5.22
C PHE A 161 -7.57 -6.62 5.60
N THR A 162 -8.40 -7.58 5.19
CA THR A 162 -7.97 -8.96 4.97
C THR A 162 -7.65 -9.14 3.48
N ALA A 163 -6.94 -10.19 3.13
CA ALA A 163 -6.65 -10.52 1.73
C ALA A 163 -7.92 -10.61 0.86
N ARG A 164 -8.98 -11.17 1.43
CA ARG A 164 -10.28 -11.30 0.76
C ARG A 164 -10.94 -9.93 0.56
N ALA A 165 -11.05 -9.13 1.62
CA ALA A 165 -11.68 -7.81 1.54
C ALA A 165 -10.97 -6.87 0.55
N LEU A 166 -9.63 -6.85 0.54
CA LEU A 166 -8.87 -6.07 -0.43
C LEU A 166 -9.16 -6.53 -1.87
N THR A 167 -9.16 -7.85 -2.10
CA THR A 167 -9.41 -8.41 -3.44
C THR A 167 -10.83 -8.10 -3.93
N GLU A 168 -11.84 -8.30 -3.09
CA GLU A 168 -13.26 -8.06 -3.44
C GLU A 168 -13.53 -6.57 -3.69
N LEU A 169 -12.94 -5.69 -2.87
CA LEU A 169 -13.10 -4.25 -3.04
C LEU A 169 -12.43 -3.76 -4.34
N CYS A 170 -11.21 -4.24 -4.66
CA CYS A 170 -10.56 -3.94 -5.92
C CYS A 170 -11.38 -4.44 -7.12
N ALA A 171 -11.89 -5.67 -7.06
CA ALA A 171 -12.72 -6.25 -8.12
C ALA A 171 -14.03 -5.48 -8.34
N HIS A 172 -14.66 -4.99 -7.26
CA HIS A 172 -15.84 -4.12 -7.34
C HIS A 172 -15.59 -2.84 -8.16
N HIS A 173 -14.36 -2.33 -8.15
CA HIS A 173 -13.94 -1.16 -8.93
C HIS A 173 -13.24 -1.50 -10.25
N GLY A 174 -13.44 -2.72 -10.78
CA GLY A 174 -12.89 -3.12 -12.07
C GLY A 174 -11.36 -3.33 -12.06
N LEU A 175 -10.81 -3.70 -10.91
CA LEU A 175 -9.41 -4.06 -10.73
C LEU A 175 -9.31 -5.55 -10.35
N GLU A 176 -9.18 -6.42 -11.34
CA GLU A 176 -9.09 -7.85 -11.14
C GLU A 176 -7.72 -8.29 -10.62
N ARG A 177 -7.71 -9.23 -9.68
CA ARG A 177 -6.48 -9.73 -9.08
C ARG A 177 -5.66 -10.56 -10.05
N ALA A 178 -4.51 -10.05 -10.47
CA ALA A 178 -3.50 -10.78 -11.21
C ALA A 178 -2.64 -11.66 -10.29
N ALA A 179 -2.25 -11.13 -9.13
CA ALA A 179 -1.53 -11.88 -8.10
C ALA A 179 -1.75 -11.28 -6.71
N LEU A 180 -1.56 -12.10 -5.67
CA LEU A 180 -1.45 -11.66 -4.29
C LEU A 180 -0.16 -12.23 -3.72
N ARG A 181 0.68 -11.37 -3.19
CA ARG A 181 1.90 -11.71 -2.45
C ARG A 181 1.75 -11.24 -1.02
N THR A 182 2.45 -11.87 -0.12
CA THR A 182 2.36 -11.57 1.31
C THR A 182 3.73 -11.52 1.95
N ALA A 183 3.81 -10.80 3.08
CA ALA A 183 5.07 -10.49 3.71
C ALA A 183 4.97 -10.45 5.24
N GLY A 184 6.06 -10.88 5.89
CA GLY A 184 6.21 -10.77 7.33
C GLY A 184 5.41 -11.80 8.11
N TYR A 185 6.12 -12.58 8.93
CA TYR A 185 5.54 -13.52 9.88
C TYR A 185 6.15 -13.23 11.24
N TYR A 186 5.56 -12.30 11.95
CA TYR A 186 6.04 -11.94 13.28
C TYR A 186 5.62 -12.98 14.32
N PRO A 187 6.50 -13.37 15.29
CA PRO A 187 7.87 -12.83 15.51
C PRO A 187 8.99 -13.63 14.80
N LEU A 188 8.71 -14.36 13.73
CA LEU A 188 9.69 -15.22 13.07
C LEU A 188 10.83 -14.43 12.41
N PRO A 189 12.07 -14.93 12.45
CA PRO A 189 13.16 -14.37 11.66
C PRO A 189 12.85 -14.39 10.16
N PRO A 190 13.42 -13.48 9.34
CA PRO A 190 13.06 -13.31 7.93
C PRO A 190 13.15 -14.60 7.08
N ALA A 191 14.10 -15.49 7.35
CA ALA A 191 14.23 -16.75 6.63
C ALA A 191 13.06 -17.70 6.90
N LEU A 192 12.70 -17.88 8.17
CA LEU A 192 11.56 -18.71 8.59
C LEU A 192 10.22 -18.05 8.17
N GLY A 193 10.13 -16.74 8.28
CA GLY A 193 8.96 -16.00 7.81
C GLY A 193 8.70 -16.17 6.32
N ARG A 194 9.75 -16.24 5.49
CA ARG A 194 9.59 -16.54 4.04
C ARG A 194 9.08 -17.96 3.80
N LEU A 195 9.55 -18.93 4.59
CA LEU A 195 9.05 -20.30 4.48
C LEU A 195 7.61 -20.42 4.94
N ALA A 196 7.26 -19.81 6.07
CA ALA A 196 5.89 -19.75 6.58
C ALA A 196 4.95 -19.13 5.55
N GLY A 197 5.34 -18.01 4.90
CA GLY A 197 4.55 -17.34 3.87
C GLY A 197 4.33 -18.16 2.58
N ARG A 198 5.14 -19.19 2.33
CA ARG A 198 4.89 -20.14 1.22
C ARG A 198 3.85 -21.20 1.60
N ILE A 199 3.79 -21.58 2.87
CA ILE A 199 2.86 -22.59 3.39
C ILE A 199 1.49 -21.97 3.66
N ASP A 200 1.47 -20.79 4.26
CA ASP A 200 0.27 -20.05 4.61
C ASP A 200 0.37 -18.58 4.14
N PRO A 201 0.05 -18.30 2.89
CA PRO A 201 0.10 -16.93 2.37
C PRO A 201 -1.00 -16.02 2.93
N THR A 202 -1.98 -16.54 3.64
CA THR A 202 -3.17 -15.80 4.09
C THR A 202 -2.91 -14.98 5.34
N HIS A 203 -2.03 -15.43 6.24
CA HIS A 203 -1.85 -14.86 7.57
C HIS A 203 -0.52 -14.14 7.78
N ALA A 204 0.16 -13.74 6.70
CA ALA A 204 1.31 -12.85 6.79
C ALA A 204 0.89 -11.42 7.19
N ALA A 205 1.84 -10.63 7.72
CA ALA A 205 1.58 -9.30 8.25
C ALA A 205 1.13 -8.27 7.21
N PHE A 206 1.64 -8.39 5.97
CA PHE A 206 1.38 -7.44 4.89
C PHE A 206 0.84 -8.13 3.65
N LEU A 207 -0.07 -7.45 2.96
CA LEU A 207 -0.63 -7.82 1.67
C LEU A 207 0.02 -6.97 0.58
N ILE A 208 0.32 -7.58 -0.56
CA ILE A 208 0.80 -6.91 -1.77
C ILE A 208 -0.04 -7.45 -2.92
N GLY A 209 -1.07 -6.71 -3.29
CA GLY A 209 -1.97 -7.06 -4.37
C GLY A 209 -1.48 -6.47 -5.70
N LEU A 210 -1.44 -7.30 -6.72
CA LEU A 210 -1.24 -6.89 -8.11
C LEU A 210 -2.57 -7.05 -8.83
N PHE A 211 -3.05 -5.95 -9.42
CA PHE A 211 -4.36 -5.89 -10.05
C PHE A 211 -4.24 -5.36 -11.47
N ARG A 212 -5.13 -5.83 -12.34
CA ARG A 212 -5.26 -5.34 -13.72
C ARG A 212 -6.68 -4.82 -13.96
N PRO A 213 -6.85 -3.86 -14.86
CA PRO A 213 -8.17 -3.47 -15.32
C PRO A 213 -8.95 -4.70 -15.79
N SER A 214 -10.22 -4.83 -15.36
CA SER A 214 -11.17 -5.77 -15.98
C SER A 214 -11.39 -5.37 -17.44
N THR A 215 -11.50 -6.35 -18.29
CA THR A 215 -11.85 -6.19 -19.72
C THR A 215 -13.31 -5.80 -19.90
#